data_9743f94135c7ea033699206d127b481b
#
_entry.id   9743f94135c7ea033699206d127b481b
#
_cell.length_a   1.000
_cell.length_b   1.000
_cell.length_c   1.000
_cell.angle_alpha   90.00
_cell.angle_beta   90.00
_cell.angle_gamma   90.00
#
_symmetry.space_group_name_H-M   'P 1'
#
loop_
_entity.id
_entity.type
_entity.pdbx_description
1 polymer ?
#
loop_
_entity_poly.entity_id
_entity_poly.type
_entity_poly.pdbx_seq_one_letter_code
_entity_poly.pdbx_strand_id
1 'polypeptide(L)'
;MSGEDYKEIIEKFICDYPVCEFYHIDLKDLVFSDKVRYICENACDRYNKSWACPPALNSIDHCMKECETYTHVFLFTSVAEVWDRIDFTACLEARRDHERMTFDLRQRFESHFGNVLALSSGCMICDECSYPVAPCRYPEGRMSSIESHGILIIETASRLGITLDWGNNIVVYFSMIFFNA
;
A
#
# COMPACT_ATOMS: atom_id res chain seq x y z
N MET A 1 23.53 -18.67 -13.30
CA MET A 1 22.79 -18.65 -12.04
C MET A 1 21.42 -19.21 -12.35
N SER A 2 21.02 -20.35 -11.78
CA SER A 2 19.68 -20.93 -11.94
C SER A 2 18.69 -19.93 -11.37
N GLY A 3 17.89 -19.31 -12.24
CA GLY A 3 16.88 -18.34 -11.81
C GLY A 3 15.81 -19.06 -11.00
N GLU A 4 15.93 -18.96 -9.68
CA GLU A 4 14.82 -19.27 -8.81
C GLU A 4 13.69 -18.29 -9.18
N ASP A 5 12.51 -18.81 -9.45
CA ASP A 5 11.36 -17.97 -9.79
C ASP A 5 11.08 -17.03 -8.59
N TYR A 6 10.96 -15.73 -8.86
CA TYR A 6 10.68 -14.75 -7.80
C TYR A 6 9.42 -15.13 -6.98
N LYS A 7 8.46 -15.83 -7.59
CA LYS A 7 7.27 -16.33 -6.90
C LYS A 7 7.63 -17.35 -5.83
N GLU A 8 8.52 -18.30 -6.15
CA GLU A 8 8.97 -19.29 -5.18
C GLU A 8 9.71 -18.63 -4.01
N ILE A 9 10.50 -17.57 -4.27
CA ILE A 9 11.18 -16.81 -3.23
C ILE A 9 10.17 -16.15 -2.30
N ILE A 10 9.15 -15.48 -2.85
CA ILE A 10 8.11 -14.80 -2.07
C ILE A 10 7.28 -15.81 -1.28
N GLU A 11 6.85 -16.90 -1.90
CA GLU A 11 6.03 -17.93 -1.26
C GLU A 11 6.72 -18.61 -0.07
N LYS A 12 8.04 -18.66 -0.06
CA LYS A 12 8.81 -19.20 1.09
C LYS A 12 8.69 -18.36 2.36
N PHE A 13 8.53 -17.06 2.23
CA PHE A 13 8.49 -16.18 3.41
C PHE A 13 7.13 -15.55 3.68
N ILE A 14 6.22 -15.50 2.69
CA ILE A 14 4.93 -14.83 2.88
C ILE A 14 4.07 -15.50 3.95
N CYS A 15 4.21 -16.81 4.12
CA CYS A 15 3.48 -17.57 5.14
C CYS A 15 3.89 -17.21 6.59
N ASP A 16 4.99 -16.50 6.79
CA ASP A 16 5.41 -16.00 8.10
C ASP A 16 4.62 -14.75 8.54
N TYR A 17 3.80 -14.18 7.66
CA TYR A 17 3.05 -12.96 7.87
C TYR A 17 1.55 -13.22 7.91
N PRO A 18 0.77 -12.44 8.68
CA PRO A 18 -0.69 -12.57 8.76
C PRO A 18 -1.37 -11.95 7.53
N VAL A 19 -0.92 -12.36 6.34
CA VAL A 19 -1.52 -11.99 5.06
C VAL A 19 -2.77 -12.85 4.84
N CYS A 20 -3.88 -12.23 4.47
CA CYS A 20 -5.12 -12.94 4.18
C CYS A 20 -5.10 -13.52 2.77
N GLU A 21 -4.84 -12.69 1.79
CA GLU A 21 -4.71 -13.08 0.38
C GLU A 21 -3.53 -12.34 -0.24
N PHE A 22 -2.88 -12.96 -1.22
CA PHE A 22 -1.84 -12.30 -2.01
C PHE A 22 -1.93 -12.67 -3.49
N TYR A 23 -1.44 -11.78 -4.34
CA TYR A 23 -1.53 -11.89 -5.78
C TYR A 23 -0.25 -11.37 -6.44
N HIS A 24 0.26 -12.13 -7.39
CA HIS A 24 1.28 -11.66 -8.34
C HIS A 24 0.53 -11.04 -9.53
N ILE A 25 0.63 -9.75 -9.69
CA ILE A 25 -0.09 -9.02 -10.75
C ILE A 25 0.88 -8.30 -11.67
N ASP A 26 0.43 -8.11 -12.90
CA ASP A 26 1.19 -7.32 -13.89
C ASP A 26 0.81 -5.84 -13.78
N LEU A 27 1.75 -4.96 -14.10
CA LEU A 27 1.48 -3.51 -14.14
C LEU A 27 0.28 -3.14 -15.03
N LYS A 28 0.09 -3.87 -16.15
CA LYS A 28 -1.03 -3.64 -17.08
C LYS A 28 -2.42 -3.88 -16.46
N ASP A 29 -2.47 -4.64 -15.36
CA ASP A 29 -3.72 -4.97 -14.66
C ASP A 29 -4.11 -3.89 -13.65
N LEU A 30 -3.18 -2.98 -13.32
CA LEU A 30 -3.46 -1.82 -12.50
C LEU A 30 -4.29 -0.79 -13.26
N VAL A 31 -5.25 -0.21 -12.58
CA VAL A 31 -6.04 0.89 -13.13
C VAL A 31 -5.50 2.21 -12.60
N PHE A 32 -4.85 2.96 -13.46
CA PHE A 32 -4.35 4.29 -13.14
C PHE A 32 -5.34 5.38 -13.56
N SER A 33 -5.44 6.42 -12.73
CA SER A 33 -6.23 7.61 -13.03
C SER A 33 -5.69 8.83 -12.29
N ASP A 34 -5.53 9.94 -13.01
CA ASP A 34 -5.22 11.25 -12.41
C ASP A 34 -6.35 11.78 -11.54
N LYS A 35 -7.59 11.33 -11.79
CA LYS A 35 -8.78 11.71 -11.02
C LYS A 35 -8.72 11.31 -9.54
N VAL A 36 -7.89 10.32 -9.18
CA VAL A 36 -7.70 9.92 -7.79
C VAL A 36 -7.15 11.08 -6.95
N ARG A 37 -6.28 11.90 -7.53
CA ARG A 37 -5.73 13.07 -6.83
C ARG A 37 -6.83 14.07 -6.46
N TYR A 38 -7.84 14.22 -7.32
CA TYR A 38 -9.02 15.05 -7.01
C TYR A 38 -9.77 14.53 -5.77
N ILE A 39 -9.91 13.21 -5.64
CA ILE A 39 -10.53 12.60 -4.44
C ILE A 39 -9.67 12.88 -3.20
N CYS A 40 -8.35 12.75 -3.30
CA CYS A 40 -7.46 13.11 -2.21
C CYS A 40 -7.64 14.56 -1.76
N GLU A 41 -7.76 15.48 -2.70
CA GLU A 41 -7.87 16.92 -2.43
C GLU A 41 -9.22 17.33 -1.81
N ASN A 42 -10.31 16.67 -2.22
CA ASN A 42 -11.67 17.13 -1.89
C ASN A 42 -12.39 16.28 -0.83
N ALA A 43 -11.94 15.04 -0.62
CA ALA A 43 -12.66 14.10 0.24
C ALA A 43 -11.78 13.36 1.28
N CYS A 44 -10.45 13.53 1.24
CA CYS A 44 -9.58 12.79 2.14
C CYS A 44 -9.12 13.65 3.33
N ASP A 45 -9.42 13.19 4.54
CA ASP A 45 -9.00 13.86 5.79
C ASP A 45 -7.48 13.94 5.98
N ARG A 46 -6.70 13.14 5.24
CA ARG A 46 -5.22 13.10 5.29
C ARG A 46 -4.58 14.10 4.34
N TYR A 47 -5.34 14.70 3.43
CA TYR A 47 -4.80 15.71 2.51
C TYR A 47 -4.17 16.86 3.27
N ASN A 48 -3.01 17.30 2.84
CA ASN A 48 -2.25 18.40 3.45
C ASN A 48 -1.92 18.19 4.96
N LYS A 49 -1.85 16.94 5.42
CA LYS A 49 -1.54 16.60 6.83
C LYS A 49 -0.43 15.58 7.00
N SER A 50 0.20 15.12 5.92
CA SER A 50 1.21 14.07 5.98
C SER A 50 2.25 14.18 4.88
N TRP A 51 3.51 13.88 5.20
CA TRP A 51 4.60 13.76 4.22
C TRP A 51 4.38 12.60 3.23
N ALA A 52 3.49 11.67 3.54
CA ALA A 52 3.14 10.52 2.70
C ALA A 52 1.89 10.76 1.84
N CYS A 53 1.32 11.97 1.88
CA CYS A 53 0.08 12.32 1.17
C CYS A 53 0.26 13.60 0.35
N PRO A 54 -0.57 13.84 -0.65
CA PRO A 54 -0.62 15.12 -1.35
C PRO A 54 -0.93 16.28 -0.37
N PRO A 55 -0.39 17.47 -0.61
CA PRO A 55 0.48 17.91 -1.69
C PRO A 55 1.99 17.68 -1.44
N ALA A 56 2.38 16.99 -0.34
CA ALA A 56 3.78 16.74 0.00
C ALA A 56 4.49 15.78 -0.98
N LEU A 57 3.74 14.99 -1.74
CA LEU A 57 4.26 14.10 -2.77
C LEU A 57 4.47 14.84 -4.09
N ASN A 58 5.25 14.21 -4.97
CA ASN A 58 5.42 14.64 -6.36
C ASN A 58 4.07 14.74 -7.10
N SER A 59 4.10 15.30 -8.30
CA SER A 59 2.91 15.32 -9.17
C SER A 59 2.37 13.90 -9.40
N ILE A 60 1.09 13.79 -9.70
CA ILE A 60 0.45 12.50 -9.96
C ILE A 60 1.14 11.76 -11.11
N ASP A 61 1.51 12.47 -12.19
CA ASP A 61 2.22 11.91 -13.33
C ASP A 61 3.58 11.33 -12.95
N HIS A 62 4.28 11.98 -12.01
CA HIS A 62 5.56 11.48 -11.51
C HIS A 62 5.37 10.20 -10.69
N CYS A 63 4.38 10.20 -9.79
CA CYS A 63 4.06 9.03 -8.98
C CYS A 63 3.61 7.83 -9.84
N MET A 64 2.81 8.05 -10.87
CA MET A 64 2.41 7.00 -11.82
C MET A 64 3.62 6.44 -12.57
N LYS A 65 4.48 7.33 -13.10
CA LYS A 65 5.72 6.93 -13.79
C LYS A 65 6.70 6.20 -12.87
N GLU A 66 6.75 6.53 -11.60
CA GLU A 66 7.55 5.80 -10.62
C GLU A 66 7.11 4.33 -10.55
N CYS A 67 5.81 4.05 -10.50
CA CYS A 67 5.28 2.69 -10.55
C CYS A 67 5.70 1.96 -11.84
N GLU A 68 5.72 2.65 -12.98
CA GLU A 68 6.08 2.09 -14.30
C GLU A 68 7.57 1.70 -14.41
N THR A 69 8.42 2.10 -13.47
CA THR A 69 9.85 1.69 -13.47
C THR A 69 10.06 0.26 -12.96
N TYR A 70 9.04 -0.37 -12.42
CA TYR A 70 9.06 -1.73 -11.90
C TYR A 70 8.41 -2.70 -12.88
N THR A 71 8.83 -3.96 -12.82
CA THR A 71 8.33 -5.03 -13.72
C THR A 71 7.28 -5.91 -13.07
N HIS A 72 7.28 -6.02 -11.74
CA HIS A 72 6.40 -6.89 -10.97
C HIS A 72 5.70 -6.13 -9.85
N VAL A 73 4.50 -6.58 -9.55
CA VAL A 73 3.70 -6.06 -8.44
C VAL A 73 3.20 -7.23 -7.58
N PHE A 74 3.48 -7.17 -6.30
CA PHE A 74 2.91 -8.07 -5.30
C PHE A 74 1.84 -7.32 -4.52
N LEU A 75 0.58 -7.70 -4.74
CA LEU A 75 -0.56 -7.17 -4.02
C LEU A 75 -0.92 -8.14 -2.90
N PHE A 76 -1.19 -7.63 -1.70
CA PHE A 76 -1.68 -8.46 -0.61
C PHE A 76 -2.71 -7.71 0.24
N THR A 77 -3.48 -8.49 0.99
CA THR A 77 -4.50 -8.00 1.90
C THR A 77 -4.26 -8.49 3.32
N SER A 78 -4.73 -7.72 4.28
CA SER A 78 -5.01 -8.21 5.63
C SER A 78 -6.45 -7.90 5.99
N VAL A 79 -7.01 -8.72 6.86
CA VAL A 79 -8.36 -8.57 7.39
C VAL A 79 -8.30 -8.47 8.90
N ALA A 80 -9.21 -7.68 9.47
CA ALA A 80 -9.41 -7.65 10.90
C ALA A 80 -10.90 -7.67 11.23
N GLU A 81 -11.27 -8.46 12.23
CA GLU A 81 -12.62 -8.43 12.76
C GLU A 81 -12.76 -7.22 13.69
N VAL A 82 -13.80 -6.44 13.46
CA VAL A 82 -14.17 -5.29 14.27
C VAL A 82 -15.60 -5.45 14.73
N TRP A 83 -15.96 -4.88 15.89
CA TRP A 83 -17.35 -4.95 16.35
C TRP A 83 -18.31 -4.27 15.38
N ASP A 84 -17.90 -3.10 14.87
CA ASP A 84 -18.60 -2.35 13.84
C ASP A 84 -17.57 -1.56 13.01
N ARG A 85 -17.80 -1.42 11.72
CA ARG A 85 -16.97 -0.57 10.82
C ARG A 85 -17.00 0.91 11.21
N ILE A 86 -17.95 1.32 12.07
CA ILE A 86 -18.03 2.65 12.65
C ILE A 86 -17.08 2.79 13.86
N ASP A 87 -16.56 1.69 14.41
CA ASP A 87 -15.53 1.74 15.46
C ASP A 87 -14.19 2.19 14.87
N PHE A 88 -14.02 3.49 14.80
CA PHE A 88 -12.80 4.11 14.28
C PHE A 88 -11.54 3.68 15.04
N THR A 89 -11.65 3.38 16.34
CA THR A 89 -10.49 2.98 17.14
C THR A 89 -10.00 1.61 16.72
N ALA A 90 -10.90 0.61 16.67
CA ALA A 90 -10.56 -0.73 16.23
C ALA A 90 -10.06 -0.75 14.76
N CYS A 91 -10.71 0.00 13.87
CA CYS A 91 -10.25 0.14 12.49
C CYS A 91 -8.87 0.77 12.40
N LEU A 92 -8.57 1.77 13.24
CA LEU A 92 -7.28 2.44 13.26
C LEU A 92 -6.16 1.52 13.78
N GLU A 93 -6.44 0.69 14.78
CA GLU A 93 -5.50 -0.32 15.30
C GLU A 93 -5.21 -1.38 14.23
N ALA A 94 -6.23 -1.94 13.61
CA ALA A 94 -6.09 -2.89 12.51
C ALA A 94 -5.28 -2.31 11.34
N ARG A 95 -5.50 -1.02 11.02
CA ARG A 95 -4.70 -0.32 10.02
C ARG A 95 -3.24 -0.19 10.44
N ARG A 96 -2.94 0.13 11.69
CA ARG A 96 -1.56 0.21 12.19
C ARG A 96 -0.83 -1.11 12.09
N ASP A 97 -1.50 -2.21 12.40
CA ASP A 97 -0.94 -3.55 12.28
C ASP A 97 -0.66 -3.92 10.83
N HIS A 98 -1.57 -3.59 9.92
CA HIS A 98 -1.35 -3.73 8.48
C HIS A 98 -0.14 -2.92 7.98
N GLU A 99 -0.01 -1.67 8.40
CA GLU A 99 1.13 -0.82 8.02
C GLU A 99 2.47 -1.35 8.56
N ARG A 100 2.50 -1.88 9.79
CA ARG A 100 3.70 -2.53 10.36
C ARG A 100 4.09 -3.76 9.54
N MET A 101 3.12 -4.63 9.25
CA MET A 101 3.34 -5.80 8.42
C MET A 101 3.85 -5.40 7.03
N THR A 102 3.25 -4.37 6.42
CA THR A 102 3.70 -3.87 5.11
C THR A 102 5.13 -3.36 5.15
N PHE A 103 5.52 -2.66 6.22
CA PHE A 103 6.89 -2.18 6.41
C PHE A 103 7.87 -3.34 6.54
N ASP A 104 7.56 -4.36 7.33
CA ASP A 104 8.41 -5.55 7.50
C ASP A 104 8.53 -6.34 6.19
N LEU A 105 7.42 -6.52 5.47
CA LEU A 105 7.42 -7.14 4.15
C LEU A 105 8.26 -6.34 3.14
N ARG A 106 8.13 -5.02 3.13
CA ARG A 106 8.98 -4.15 2.29
C ARG A 106 10.46 -4.45 2.52
N GLN A 107 10.92 -4.48 3.78
CA GLN A 107 12.31 -4.79 4.10
C GLN A 107 12.71 -6.20 3.63
N ARG A 108 11.79 -7.16 3.72
CA ARG A 108 12.01 -8.51 3.23
C ARG A 108 12.18 -8.54 1.72
N PHE A 109 11.33 -7.82 0.98
CA PHE A 109 11.47 -7.66 -0.46
C PHE A 109 12.77 -6.94 -0.83
N GLU A 110 13.13 -5.86 -0.15
CA GLU A 110 14.40 -5.14 -0.36
C GLU A 110 15.63 -6.06 -0.22
N SER A 111 15.59 -7.01 0.72
CA SER A 111 16.68 -7.96 0.93
C SER A 111 16.86 -8.97 -0.21
N HIS A 112 15.82 -9.24 -0.99
CA HIS A 112 15.84 -10.20 -2.10
C HIS A 112 15.96 -9.53 -3.47
N PHE A 113 15.27 -8.40 -3.64
CA PHE A 113 15.07 -7.77 -4.95
C PHE A 113 15.72 -6.37 -5.07
N GLY A 114 16.33 -5.88 -4.00
CA GLY A 114 16.95 -4.55 -3.99
C GLY A 114 15.95 -3.43 -3.85
N ASN A 115 15.94 -2.49 -4.80
CA ASN A 115 15.04 -1.34 -4.72
C ASN A 115 13.57 -1.76 -4.95
N VAL A 116 12.70 -1.37 -4.03
CA VAL A 116 11.26 -1.64 -4.10
C VAL A 116 10.47 -0.36 -3.76
N LEU A 117 9.24 -0.28 -4.28
CA LEU A 117 8.27 0.73 -3.88
C LEU A 117 7.11 0.05 -3.16
N ALA A 118 6.92 0.37 -1.88
CA ALA A 118 5.78 -0.11 -1.10
C ALA A 118 4.71 0.98 -0.99
N LEU A 119 3.50 0.65 -1.40
CA LEU A 119 2.31 1.48 -1.28
C LEU A 119 1.29 0.76 -0.42
N SER A 120 0.64 1.47 0.49
CA SER A 120 -0.29 0.90 1.44
C SER A 120 -1.53 1.78 1.63
N SER A 121 -2.16 1.75 2.78
CA SER A 121 -3.25 2.67 3.13
C SER A 121 -2.76 4.06 3.57
N GLY A 122 -1.44 4.25 3.63
CA GLY A 122 -0.73 5.48 3.96
C GLY A 122 -0.04 5.44 5.34
N CYS A 123 0.95 6.29 5.52
CA CYS A 123 1.87 6.27 6.65
C CYS A 123 1.18 6.35 8.02
N MET A 124 1.54 5.43 8.93
CA MET A 124 1.06 5.34 10.31
C MET A 124 2.20 5.23 11.34
N ILE A 125 3.44 5.61 10.98
CA ILE A 125 4.61 5.49 11.86
C ILE A 125 4.51 6.41 13.07
N CYS A 126 4.01 7.64 12.87
CA CYS A 126 3.86 8.63 13.92
C CYS A 126 2.39 8.80 14.28
N ASP A 127 2.09 8.99 15.56
CA ASP A 127 0.74 9.36 15.99
C ASP A 127 0.29 10.68 15.37
N GLU A 128 1.21 11.65 15.29
CA GLU A 128 1.02 12.92 14.61
C GLU A 128 2.18 13.18 13.66
N CYS A 129 1.87 13.47 12.39
CA CYS A 129 2.86 13.78 11.37
C CYS A 129 3.45 15.18 11.58
N SER A 130 4.76 15.33 11.38
CA SER A 130 5.44 16.63 11.45
C SER A 130 5.12 17.58 10.28
N TYR A 131 4.42 17.11 9.26
CA TYR A 131 4.03 17.93 8.10
C TYR A 131 3.02 19.02 8.48
N PRO A 132 3.12 20.23 7.94
CA PRO A 132 4.20 20.76 7.10
C PRO A 132 5.31 21.47 7.89
N VAL A 133 5.22 21.48 9.23
CA VAL A 133 5.99 22.35 10.14
C VAL A 133 7.47 21.95 10.22
N ALA A 134 7.76 20.65 10.14
CA ALA A 134 9.11 20.11 10.23
C ALA A 134 9.31 18.94 9.26
N PRO A 135 10.55 18.59 8.88
CA PRO A 135 10.85 17.42 8.05
C PRO A 135 10.28 16.13 8.64
N CYS A 136 10.09 15.13 7.76
CA CYS A 136 9.68 13.79 8.19
C CYS A 136 10.70 13.23 9.20
N ARG A 137 10.20 12.70 10.33
CA ARG A 137 11.06 12.10 11.38
C ARG A 137 11.63 10.73 10.95
N TYR A 138 10.93 10.05 10.05
CA TYR A 138 11.28 8.69 9.61
C TYR A 138 11.13 8.58 8.08
N PRO A 139 11.97 9.31 7.30
CA PRO A 139 11.84 9.36 5.84
C PRO A 139 12.00 7.98 5.19
N GLU A 140 12.90 7.14 5.72
CA GLU A 140 13.18 5.79 5.19
C GLU A 140 12.00 4.81 5.41
N GLY A 141 11.25 5.01 6.50
CA GLY A 141 10.09 4.17 6.83
C GLY A 141 8.78 4.67 6.22
N ARG A 142 8.77 5.88 5.64
CA ARG A 142 7.55 6.49 5.11
C ARG A 142 7.01 5.68 3.93
N MET A 143 5.73 5.32 4.01
CA MET A 143 4.99 4.69 2.92
C MET A 143 3.82 5.55 2.49
N SER A 144 3.66 5.74 1.19
CA SER A 144 2.55 6.48 0.61
C SER A 144 1.33 5.58 0.39
N SER A 145 0.17 6.18 0.17
CA SER A 145 -1.01 5.38 -0.15
C SER A 145 -1.02 4.97 -1.62
N ILE A 146 -1.71 3.86 -1.91
CA ILE A 146 -1.94 3.35 -3.26
C ILE A 146 -2.58 4.44 -4.13
N GLU A 147 -3.61 5.11 -3.61
CA GLU A 147 -4.35 6.16 -4.31
C GLU A 147 -3.47 7.39 -4.58
N SER A 148 -2.51 7.71 -3.70
CA SER A 148 -1.62 8.85 -3.91
C SER A 148 -0.71 8.69 -5.13
N HIS A 149 -0.56 7.46 -5.63
CA HIS A 149 0.16 7.11 -6.85
C HIS A 149 -0.77 6.91 -8.06
N GLY A 150 -2.03 7.34 -7.96
CA GLY A 150 -2.97 7.31 -9.07
C GLY A 150 -3.63 5.96 -9.30
N ILE A 151 -3.48 4.99 -8.40
CA ILE A 151 -4.05 3.65 -8.55
C ILE A 151 -5.45 3.62 -7.96
N LEU A 152 -6.43 3.22 -8.77
CA LEU A 152 -7.81 2.95 -8.37
C LEU A 152 -7.91 1.52 -7.83
N ILE A 153 -7.68 1.34 -6.52
CA ILE A 153 -7.62 0.00 -5.92
C ILE A 153 -8.94 -0.77 -6.08
N ILE A 154 -10.08 -0.12 -5.94
CA ILE A 154 -11.40 -0.76 -6.08
C ILE A 154 -11.60 -1.29 -7.50
N GLU A 155 -11.26 -0.50 -8.52
CA GLU A 155 -11.39 -0.92 -9.91
C GLU A 155 -10.35 -2.00 -10.27
N THR A 156 -9.13 -1.88 -9.75
CA THR A 156 -8.08 -2.89 -9.89
C THR A 156 -8.52 -4.21 -9.29
N ALA A 157 -8.99 -4.21 -8.06
CA ALA A 157 -9.48 -5.41 -7.36
C ALA A 157 -10.67 -6.05 -8.10
N SER A 158 -11.62 -5.22 -8.54
CA SER A 158 -12.79 -5.71 -9.33
C SER A 158 -12.34 -6.38 -10.63
N ARG A 159 -11.37 -5.80 -11.36
CA ARG A 159 -10.82 -6.37 -12.59
C ARG A 159 -10.14 -7.72 -12.34
N LEU A 160 -9.49 -7.87 -11.21
CA LEU A 160 -8.76 -9.09 -10.82
C LEU A 160 -9.64 -10.12 -10.11
N GLY A 161 -10.90 -9.80 -9.82
CA GLY A 161 -11.80 -10.67 -9.08
C GLY A 161 -11.45 -10.82 -7.59
N ILE A 162 -10.76 -9.83 -7.02
CA ILE A 162 -10.37 -9.81 -5.62
C ILE A 162 -11.56 -9.38 -4.77
N THR A 163 -11.81 -10.11 -3.68
CA THR A 163 -12.92 -9.82 -2.77
C THR A 163 -12.64 -8.58 -1.94
N LEU A 164 -13.53 -7.58 -2.07
CA LEU A 164 -13.44 -6.32 -1.31
C LEU A 164 -14.32 -6.31 -0.05
N ASP A 165 -15.36 -7.12 -0.03
CA ASP A 165 -16.33 -7.16 1.06
C ASP A 165 -16.39 -8.56 1.69
N TRP A 166 -16.00 -8.63 2.95
CA TRP A 166 -15.97 -9.84 3.77
C TRP A 166 -17.06 -9.86 4.84
N GLY A 167 -18.05 -8.96 4.74
CA GLY A 167 -19.12 -8.82 5.72
C GLY A 167 -19.01 -7.57 6.58
N ASN A 168 -20.06 -7.33 7.38
CA ASN A 168 -20.21 -6.06 8.10
C ASN A 168 -19.18 -5.81 9.22
N ASN A 169 -18.61 -6.86 9.77
CA ASN A 169 -17.70 -6.79 10.91
C ASN A 169 -16.23 -7.00 10.52
N ILE A 170 -15.91 -6.95 9.23
CA ILE A 170 -14.53 -7.16 8.75
C ILE A 170 -14.08 -5.93 7.99
N VAL A 171 -12.91 -5.44 8.34
CA VAL A 171 -12.19 -4.42 7.58
C VAL A 171 -11.04 -5.08 6.81
N VAL A 172 -10.84 -4.62 5.57
CA VAL A 172 -9.80 -5.12 4.67
C VAL A 172 -8.86 -3.98 4.34
N TYR A 173 -7.57 -4.23 4.45
CA TYR A 173 -6.52 -3.31 4.04
C TYR A 173 -5.70 -3.92 2.91
N PHE A 174 -5.26 -3.06 2.00
CA PHE A 174 -4.51 -3.42 0.80
C PHE A 174 -3.12 -2.79 0.83
N SER A 175 -2.14 -3.55 0.39
CA SER A 175 -0.81 -3.03 0.07
C SER A 175 -0.29 -3.61 -1.24
N MET A 176 0.59 -2.86 -1.87
CA MET A 176 1.29 -3.26 -3.08
C MET A 176 2.79 -3.05 -2.88
N ILE A 177 3.58 -4.04 -3.28
CA ILE A 177 5.03 -3.93 -3.36
C ILE A 177 5.45 -4.10 -4.80
N PHE A 178 6.04 -3.06 -5.36
CA PHE A 178 6.59 -3.03 -6.72
C PHE A 178 8.07 -3.36 -6.65
N PHE A 179 8.54 -4.22 -7.54
CA PHE A 179 9.93 -4.70 -7.54
C PHE A 179 10.39 -5.15 -8.92
N ASN A 180 11.69 -5.33 -9.07
CA ASN A 180 12.33 -5.91 -10.25
C ASN A 180 13.02 -7.21 -9.85
N ALA A 181 12.79 -8.31 -10.59
CA ALA A 181 13.34 -9.62 -10.34
C ALA A 181 14.25 -10.10 -11.49
#